data_00d8b57e70c0909134ee5c4a6165784e
#
_entry.id   00d8b57e70c0909134ee5c4a6165784e
#
_cell.length_a   1.000
_cell.length_b   1.000
_cell.length_c   1.000
_cell.angle_alpha   90.00
_cell.angle_beta   90.00
_cell.angle_gamma   90.00
#
_symmetry.space_group_name_H-M   'P 1'
#
loop_
_entity.id
_entity.type
_entity.pdbx_description
1 polymer ?
#
loop_
_entity_poly.entity_id
_entity_poly.type
_entity_poly.pdbx_seq_one_letter_code
_entity_poly.pdbx_strand_id
1 'polypeptide(L)'
;MITIRGLAKSFGKLEVLKDITLDVRAGKVVAILGPSGSGKSTLLLCINGLEELTKGSIEVNGIIVFDSQSKKERVKHVRDIRKNTGMVFQQFNLYPHKTALENVIEALLTVKKMEKSTAVGLGEELLKRVGLFDKRDVYPSRLSGGQQQRVAISRALAMDPAVMLFDEPTSSLDPELVDEVLNVIQELAKEGMTLVIVTHEMQFARNVADRIIFMADGVVVEEGQPKDFFAAPKTERARKFLKMEEKSERNEEKL
;
A
#
# COMPACT_ATOMS: atom_id res chain seq x y z
N MET A 1 -12.35 3.85 -9.42
CA MET A 1 -11.07 4.34 -8.86
C MET A 1 -9.90 3.48 -9.33
N ILE A 2 -9.85 2.18 -9.04
CA ILE A 2 -8.92 1.23 -9.69
C ILE A 2 -9.74 0.17 -10.41
N THR A 3 -9.38 -0.15 -11.64
CA THR A 3 -9.98 -1.22 -12.44
C THR A 3 -8.86 -2.04 -13.07
N ILE A 4 -8.83 -3.34 -12.81
CA ILE A 4 -7.84 -4.27 -13.36
C ILE A 4 -8.59 -5.32 -14.17
N ARG A 5 -8.14 -5.58 -15.41
CA ARG A 5 -8.74 -6.57 -16.30
C ARG A 5 -7.67 -7.45 -16.92
N GLY A 6 -7.75 -8.74 -16.64
CA GLY A 6 -6.89 -9.76 -17.24
C GLY A 6 -5.40 -9.53 -16.99
N LEU A 7 -5.03 -8.92 -15.85
CA LEU A 7 -3.64 -8.58 -15.56
C LEU A 7 -2.81 -9.84 -15.39
N ALA A 8 -1.77 -9.98 -16.22
CA ALA A 8 -0.70 -10.93 -16.02
C ALA A 8 0.66 -10.23 -15.90
N LYS A 9 1.53 -10.80 -15.06
CA LYS A 9 2.92 -10.34 -14.90
C LYS A 9 3.86 -11.54 -14.88
N SER A 10 4.86 -11.50 -15.76
CA SER A 10 5.92 -12.50 -15.79
C SER A 10 7.29 -11.84 -15.62
N PHE A 11 8.21 -12.53 -14.94
CA PHE A 11 9.63 -12.25 -14.87
C PHE A 11 10.38 -13.36 -15.58
N GLY A 12 10.76 -13.13 -16.82
CA GLY A 12 11.29 -14.17 -17.68
C GLY A 12 10.28 -15.29 -17.90
N LYS A 13 10.58 -16.51 -17.43
CA LYS A 13 9.69 -17.68 -17.54
C LYS A 13 8.73 -17.83 -16.35
N LEU A 14 8.96 -17.09 -15.27
CA LEU A 14 8.13 -17.18 -14.06
C LEU A 14 6.91 -16.26 -14.19
N GLU A 15 5.72 -16.83 -14.29
CA GLU A 15 4.46 -16.10 -14.26
C GLU A 15 4.02 -15.90 -12.80
N VAL A 16 4.08 -14.64 -12.33
CA VAL A 16 3.80 -14.27 -10.94
C VAL A 16 2.34 -13.86 -10.75
N LEU A 17 1.77 -13.13 -11.72
CA LEU A 17 0.33 -12.79 -11.73
C LEU A 17 -0.31 -13.42 -12.96
N LYS A 18 -1.49 -14.04 -12.75
CA LYS A 18 -2.20 -14.83 -13.75
C LYS A 18 -3.65 -14.38 -13.82
N ASP A 19 -4.00 -13.63 -14.87
CA ASP A 19 -5.38 -13.21 -15.16
C ASP A 19 -6.11 -12.55 -13.99
N ILE A 20 -5.45 -11.59 -13.32
CA ILE A 20 -6.06 -10.85 -12.21
C ILE A 20 -7.10 -9.87 -12.75
N THR A 21 -8.32 -9.99 -12.25
CA THR A 21 -9.41 -9.06 -12.54
C THR A 21 -10.05 -8.62 -11.22
N LEU A 22 -10.00 -7.31 -10.94
CA LEU A 22 -10.58 -6.73 -9.72
C LEU A 22 -10.89 -5.24 -9.89
N ASP A 23 -11.75 -4.72 -9.00
CA ASP A 23 -12.11 -3.31 -8.93
C ASP A 23 -11.94 -2.78 -7.51
N VAL A 24 -11.49 -1.53 -7.36
CA VAL A 24 -11.51 -0.80 -6.09
C VAL A 24 -12.30 0.49 -6.28
N ARG A 25 -13.37 0.66 -5.52
CA ARG A 25 -14.20 1.86 -5.56
C ARG A 25 -13.55 3.00 -4.77
N ALA A 26 -13.86 4.25 -5.14
CA ALA A 26 -13.43 5.42 -4.39
C ALA A 26 -13.92 5.37 -2.95
N GLY A 27 -13.08 5.81 -2.00
CA GLY A 27 -13.38 5.84 -0.57
C GLY A 27 -13.49 4.45 0.07
N LYS A 28 -12.99 3.39 -0.56
CA LYS A 28 -13.04 2.02 -0.05
C LYS A 28 -11.67 1.50 0.33
N VAL A 29 -11.66 0.72 1.41
CA VAL A 29 -10.48 0.01 1.90
C VAL A 29 -10.53 -1.44 1.44
N VAL A 30 -9.54 -1.85 0.66
CA VAL A 30 -9.36 -3.23 0.21
C VAL A 30 -8.11 -3.82 0.85
N ALA A 31 -8.26 -4.88 1.62
CA ALA A 31 -7.15 -5.64 2.15
C ALA A 31 -6.86 -6.86 1.26
N ILE A 32 -5.59 -7.03 0.89
CA ILE A 32 -5.10 -8.16 0.10
C ILE A 32 -4.33 -9.09 1.03
N LEU A 33 -4.85 -10.29 1.21
CA LEU A 33 -4.30 -11.33 2.07
C LEU A 33 -3.78 -12.50 1.24
N GLY A 34 -2.89 -13.31 1.81
CA GLY A 34 -2.42 -14.53 1.18
C GLY A 34 -0.98 -14.86 1.55
N PRO A 35 -0.53 -16.10 1.28
CA PRO A 35 0.81 -16.56 1.64
C PRO A 35 1.91 -15.75 0.95
N SER A 36 3.12 -15.82 1.50
CA SER A 36 4.30 -15.25 0.86
C SER A 36 4.49 -15.84 -0.54
N GLY A 37 4.91 -15.00 -1.49
CA GLY A 37 5.08 -15.42 -2.89
C GLY A 37 3.77 -15.53 -3.70
N SER A 38 2.60 -15.18 -3.17
CA SER A 38 1.35 -15.21 -3.93
C SER A 38 1.16 -14.08 -4.94
N GLY A 39 2.10 -13.11 -5.00
CA GLY A 39 2.08 -12.01 -5.97
C GLY A 39 1.50 -10.68 -5.46
N LYS A 40 1.16 -10.56 -4.17
CA LYS A 40 0.52 -9.37 -3.57
C LYS A 40 1.30 -8.07 -3.83
N SER A 41 2.59 -8.04 -3.45
CA SER A 41 3.47 -6.88 -3.67
C SER A 41 3.64 -6.59 -5.16
N THR A 42 3.76 -7.62 -5.99
CA THR A 42 3.84 -7.45 -7.45
C THR A 42 2.57 -6.79 -8.01
N LEU A 43 1.40 -7.15 -7.48
CA LEU A 43 0.14 -6.51 -7.85
C LEU A 43 0.14 -5.01 -7.50
N LEU A 44 0.55 -4.64 -6.28
CA LEU A 44 0.66 -3.23 -5.88
C LEU A 44 1.67 -2.46 -6.75
N LEU A 45 2.82 -3.08 -7.06
CA LEU A 45 3.83 -2.47 -7.93
C LEU A 45 3.33 -2.27 -9.36
N CYS A 46 2.51 -3.19 -9.88
CA CYS A 46 1.84 -3.01 -11.17
C CYS A 46 0.81 -1.87 -11.12
N ILE A 47 0.01 -1.75 -10.05
CA ILE A 47 -0.97 -0.66 -9.87
C ILE A 47 -0.27 0.71 -9.86
N ASN A 48 0.87 0.83 -9.17
CA ASN A 48 1.66 2.07 -9.12
C ASN A 48 2.49 2.29 -10.40
N GLY A 49 2.60 1.28 -11.27
CA GLY A 49 3.44 1.33 -12.47
C GLY A 49 4.95 1.25 -12.19
N LEU A 50 5.36 0.77 -11.01
CA LEU A 50 6.77 0.43 -10.72
C LEU A 50 7.17 -0.87 -11.42
N GLU A 51 6.20 -1.79 -11.62
CA GLU A 51 6.35 -2.96 -12.46
C GLU A 51 5.45 -2.84 -13.70
N GLU A 52 5.99 -3.15 -14.87
CA GLU A 52 5.23 -3.19 -16.10
C GLU A 52 4.40 -4.48 -16.17
N LEU A 53 3.14 -4.36 -16.55
CA LEU A 53 2.27 -5.50 -16.84
C LEU A 53 2.76 -6.24 -18.10
N THR A 54 2.58 -7.56 -18.13
CA THR A 54 2.88 -8.39 -19.31
C THR A 54 1.67 -8.50 -20.23
N LYS A 55 0.44 -8.61 -19.64
CA LYS A 55 -0.83 -8.64 -20.37
C LYS A 55 -1.92 -7.94 -19.57
N GLY A 56 -2.98 -7.54 -20.27
CA GLY A 56 -4.18 -6.97 -19.67
C GLY A 56 -4.12 -5.45 -19.53
N SER A 57 -4.89 -4.91 -18.60
CA SER A 57 -4.97 -3.47 -18.38
C SER A 57 -5.15 -3.11 -16.91
N ILE A 58 -4.65 -1.93 -16.54
CA ILE A 58 -4.83 -1.30 -15.24
C ILE A 58 -5.30 0.14 -15.47
N GLU A 59 -6.41 0.50 -14.85
CA GLU A 59 -6.90 1.87 -14.77
C GLU A 59 -6.80 2.35 -13.34
N VAL A 60 -6.24 3.55 -13.14
CA VAL A 60 -6.19 4.25 -11.86
C VAL A 60 -6.70 5.67 -12.06
N ASN A 61 -7.80 6.01 -11.40
CA ASN A 61 -8.40 7.34 -11.46
C ASN A 61 -8.62 7.86 -12.89
N GLY A 62 -9.10 6.99 -13.82
CA GLY A 62 -9.34 7.31 -15.21
C GLY A 62 -8.11 7.26 -16.13
N ILE A 63 -6.92 6.96 -15.58
CA ILE A 63 -5.69 6.81 -16.37
C ILE A 63 -5.46 5.33 -16.62
N ILE A 64 -5.40 4.94 -17.91
CA ILE A 64 -5.33 3.53 -18.32
C ILE A 64 -3.93 3.21 -18.86
N VAL A 65 -3.37 2.08 -18.39
CA VAL A 65 -2.19 1.43 -18.96
C VAL A 65 -2.56 0.02 -19.39
N PHE A 66 -2.14 -0.39 -20.58
CA PHE A 66 -2.42 -1.71 -21.15
C PHE A 66 -1.23 -2.25 -21.97
N ASP A 67 -1.20 -3.55 -22.21
CA ASP A 67 -0.06 -4.27 -22.79
C ASP A 67 0.35 -3.81 -24.21
N SER A 68 -0.62 -3.56 -25.08
CA SER A 68 -0.40 -3.12 -26.48
C SER A 68 -0.17 -1.61 -26.64
N GLN A 69 -0.08 -0.86 -25.53
CA GLN A 69 0.15 0.57 -25.54
C GLN A 69 1.56 0.93 -26.02
N SER A 70 1.69 2.02 -26.79
CA SER A 70 3.01 2.50 -27.22
C SER A 70 3.87 2.87 -26.00
N LYS A 71 5.19 2.63 -26.09
CA LYS A 71 6.14 2.94 -24.99
C LYS A 71 6.05 4.40 -24.54
N LYS A 72 5.86 5.35 -25.48
CA LYS A 72 5.76 6.79 -25.18
C LYS A 72 4.52 7.12 -24.35
N GLU A 73 3.36 6.59 -24.74
CA GLU A 73 2.10 6.78 -24.02
C GLU A 73 2.13 6.11 -22.66
N ARG A 74 2.66 4.88 -22.57
CA ARG A 74 2.82 4.15 -21.31
C ARG A 74 3.64 4.94 -20.32
N VAL A 75 4.83 5.45 -20.70
CA VAL A 75 5.67 6.27 -19.82
C VAL A 75 4.92 7.50 -19.30
N LYS A 76 4.12 8.16 -20.15
CA LYS A 76 3.29 9.30 -19.74
C LYS A 76 2.23 8.86 -18.72
N HIS A 77 1.43 7.83 -19.04
CA HIS A 77 0.36 7.35 -18.17
C HIS A 77 0.87 6.82 -16.84
N VAL A 78 1.98 6.07 -16.83
CA VAL A 78 2.64 5.62 -15.59
C VAL A 78 3.05 6.81 -14.72
N ARG A 79 3.61 7.87 -15.31
CA ARG A 79 3.95 9.08 -14.56
C ARG A 79 2.71 9.72 -13.92
N ASP A 80 1.60 9.77 -14.67
CA ASP A 80 0.37 10.37 -14.18
C ASP A 80 -0.32 9.47 -13.14
N ILE A 81 -0.26 8.14 -13.26
CA ILE A 81 -0.68 7.19 -12.22
C ILE A 81 0.12 7.43 -10.93
N ARG A 82 1.45 7.56 -11.01
CA ARG A 82 2.30 7.82 -9.83
C ARG A 82 2.01 9.14 -9.11
N LYS A 83 1.47 10.13 -9.79
CA LYS A 83 1.00 11.38 -9.16
C LYS A 83 -0.33 11.19 -8.42
N ASN A 84 -1.13 10.22 -8.84
CA ASN A 84 -2.44 9.90 -8.27
C ASN A 84 -2.36 8.80 -7.20
N THR A 85 -1.20 8.17 -7.00
CA THR A 85 -1.02 7.08 -6.03
C THR A 85 0.09 7.41 -5.05
N GLY A 86 -0.18 7.23 -3.76
CA GLY A 86 0.84 7.17 -2.71
C GLY A 86 1.23 5.70 -2.49
N MET A 87 2.52 5.41 -2.39
CA MET A 87 3.02 4.06 -2.10
C MET A 87 3.85 4.06 -0.84
N VAL A 88 3.50 3.17 0.08
CA VAL A 88 4.22 2.92 1.34
C VAL A 88 4.71 1.47 1.30
N PHE A 89 6.00 1.29 1.48
CA PHE A 89 6.68 -0.01 1.37
C PHE A 89 6.92 -0.62 2.75
N GLN A 90 7.19 -1.91 2.80
CA GLN A 90 7.63 -2.64 3.97
C GLN A 90 8.93 -2.04 4.54
N GLN A 91 9.91 -1.77 3.69
CA GLN A 91 11.08 -0.97 4.02
C GLN A 91 10.72 0.50 3.85
N PHE A 92 11.02 1.34 4.82
CA PHE A 92 10.58 2.75 4.88
C PHE A 92 11.04 3.59 3.67
N ASN A 93 12.17 3.21 3.06
CA ASN A 93 12.75 3.85 1.86
C ASN A 93 12.89 5.37 2.00
N LEU A 94 13.20 5.86 3.21
CA LEU A 94 13.49 7.26 3.45
C LEU A 94 14.85 7.64 2.88
N TYR A 95 14.98 8.89 2.45
CA TYR A 95 16.27 9.46 2.07
C TYR A 95 17.12 9.64 3.33
N PRO A 96 18.23 8.87 3.52
CA PRO A 96 18.98 8.84 4.78
C PRO A 96 19.71 10.16 5.09
N HIS A 97 19.98 10.97 4.05
CA HIS A 97 20.66 12.26 4.12
C HIS A 97 19.69 13.45 4.24
N LYS A 98 18.39 13.20 4.43
CA LYS A 98 17.34 14.20 4.60
C LYS A 98 16.65 14.01 5.95
N THR A 99 16.26 15.10 6.59
CA THR A 99 15.45 15.07 7.81
C THR A 99 14.05 14.52 7.55
N ALA A 100 13.25 14.29 8.59
CA ALA A 100 11.87 13.85 8.44
C ALA A 100 11.06 14.84 7.59
N LEU A 101 11.15 16.14 7.87
CA LEU A 101 10.47 17.18 7.09
C LEU A 101 10.95 17.20 5.63
N GLU A 102 12.27 17.18 5.40
CA GLU A 102 12.84 17.19 4.05
C GLU A 102 12.41 15.95 3.25
N ASN A 103 12.26 14.77 3.89
CA ASN A 103 11.70 13.58 3.25
C ASN A 103 10.26 13.82 2.77
N VAL A 104 9.44 14.44 3.61
CA VAL A 104 8.02 14.70 3.31
C VAL A 104 7.87 15.70 2.16
N ILE A 105 8.63 16.79 2.17
CA ILE A 105 8.45 17.88 1.21
C ILE A 105 9.21 17.71 -0.11
N GLU A 106 10.08 16.72 -0.23
CA GLU A 106 10.93 16.53 -1.41
C GLU A 106 10.14 16.51 -2.73
N ALA A 107 9.07 15.72 -2.79
CA ALA A 107 8.27 15.62 -4.00
C ALA A 107 7.45 16.91 -4.26
N LEU A 108 7.08 17.66 -3.23
CA LEU A 108 6.43 18.96 -3.37
C LEU A 108 7.34 19.95 -4.10
N LEU A 109 8.63 19.97 -3.73
CA LEU A 109 9.62 20.87 -4.32
C LEU A 109 10.03 20.41 -5.73
N THR A 110 10.32 19.12 -5.90
CA THR A 110 10.94 18.61 -7.13
C THR A 110 9.91 18.25 -8.22
N VAL A 111 8.74 17.75 -7.85
CA VAL A 111 7.69 17.30 -8.79
C VAL A 111 6.59 18.33 -8.95
N LYS A 112 6.01 18.80 -7.81
CA LYS A 112 4.93 19.82 -7.85
C LYS A 112 5.46 21.24 -8.08
N LYS A 113 6.78 21.46 -7.95
CA LYS A 113 7.43 22.80 -8.06
C LYS A 113 6.81 23.84 -7.13
N MET A 114 6.37 23.37 -5.95
CA MET A 114 5.76 24.22 -4.92
C MET A 114 6.80 25.17 -4.33
N GLU A 115 6.37 26.36 -3.94
CA GLU A 115 7.21 27.30 -3.20
C GLU A 115 7.63 26.71 -1.85
N LYS A 116 8.89 26.96 -1.42
CA LYS A 116 9.49 26.28 -0.27
C LYS A 116 8.74 26.53 1.04
N SER A 117 8.30 27.76 1.29
CA SER A 117 7.57 28.10 2.53
C SER A 117 6.25 27.36 2.60
N THR A 118 5.53 27.28 1.48
CA THR A 118 4.25 26.52 1.36
C THR A 118 4.48 25.03 1.55
N ALA A 119 5.54 24.47 0.94
CA ALA A 119 5.88 23.05 1.08
C ALA A 119 6.25 22.71 2.53
N VAL A 120 7.00 23.58 3.22
CA VAL A 120 7.36 23.43 4.64
C VAL A 120 6.10 23.42 5.50
N GLY A 121 5.19 24.40 5.33
CA GLY A 121 3.94 24.45 6.09
C GLY A 121 3.11 23.17 5.94
N LEU A 122 2.92 22.70 4.70
CA LEU A 122 2.20 21.45 4.43
C LEU A 122 2.92 20.23 5.04
N GLY A 123 4.25 20.16 4.93
CA GLY A 123 5.04 19.06 5.50
C GLY A 123 4.94 19.02 7.03
N GLU A 124 4.95 20.17 7.70
CA GLU A 124 4.76 20.27 9.14
C GLU A 124 3.36 19.83 9.57
N GLU A 125 2.31 20.18 8.82
CA GLU A 125 0.95 19.73 9.07
C GLU A 125 0.83 18.19 8.95
N LEU A 126 1.42 17.60 7.91
CA LEU A 126 1.44 16.15 7.73
C LEU A 126 2.22 15.44 8.84
N LEU A 127 3.35 15.99 9.28
CA LEU A 127 4.07 15.43 10.42
C LEU A 127 3.30 15.58 11.75
N LYS A 128 2.56 16.68 11.95
CA LYS A 128 1.63 16.81 13.10
C LYS A 128 0.56 15.74 13.09
N ARG A 129 -0.02 15.48 11.92
CA ARG A 129 -1.07 14.46 11.74
C ARG A 129 -0.62 13.05 12.15
N VAL A 130 0.65 12.71 11.96
CA VAL A 130 1.21 11.41 12.37
C VAL A 130 1.96 11.47 13.72
N GLY A 131 1.84 12.57 14.47
CA GLY A 131 2.44 12.74 15.80
C GLY A 131 3.96 12.89 15.80
N LEU A 132 4.56 13.44 14.73
CA LEU A 132 6.01 13.56 14.56
C LEU A 132 6.51 15.00 14.31
N PHE A 133 5.72 16.00 14.65
CA PHE A 133 6.13 17.40 14.44
C PHE A 133 7.41 17.77 15.19
N ASP A 134 7.58 17.30 16.42
CA ASP A 134 8.77 17.49 17.25
C ASP A 134 10.03 16.79 16.69
N LYS A 135 9.84 15.85 15.75
CA LYS A 135 10.91 15.11 15.07
C LYS A 135 11.22 15.61 13.66
N ARG A 136 10.62 16.74 13.21
CA ARG A 136 10.76 17.24 11.84
C ARG A 136 12.19 17.42 11.37
N ASP A 137 13.09 17.81 12.27
CA ASP A 137 14.50 18.10 11.98
C ASP A 137 15.42 16.88 12.25
N VAL A 138 14.84 15.71 12.59
CA VAL A 138 15.57 14.48 12.91
C VAL A 138 15.80 13.65 11.65
N TYR A 139 17.01 13.10 11.51
CA TYR A 139 17.36 12.20 10.41
C TYR A 139 16.82 10.78 10.66
N PRO A 140 16.53 9.99 9.58
CA PRO A 140 15.99 8.64 9.70
C PRO A 140 16.77 7.71 10.64
N SER A 141 18.09 7.79 10.67
CA SER A 141 18.95 6.97 11.54
C SER A 141 18.72 7.18 13.04
N ARG A 142 18.01 8.22 13.44
CA ARG A 142 17.66 8.53 14.84
C ARG A 142 16.16 8.38 15.12
N LEU A 143 15.40 7.83 14.20
CA LEU A 143 13.98 7.53 14.34
C LEU A 143 13.78 6.04 14.58
N SER A 144 12.80 5.66 15.42
CA SER A 144 12.38 4.27 15.53
C SER A 144 11.76 3.77 14.22
N GLY A 145 11.63 2.46 14.03
CA GLY A 145 11.00 1.88 12.84
C GLY A 145 9.57 2.44 12.60
N GLY A 146 8.75 2.47 13.64
CA GLY A 146 7.39 3.03 13.56
C GLY A 146 7.39 4.53 13.23
N GLN A 147 8.35 5.31 13.76
CA GLN A 147 8.51 6.72 13.38
C GLN A 147 8.92 6.87 11.92
N GLN A 148 9.87 6.06 11.43
CA GLN A 148 10.28 6.08 10.03
C GLN A 148 9.11 5.74 9.10
N GLN A 149 8.29 4.76 9.45
CA GLN A 149 7.12 4.37 8.67
C GLN A 149 6.07 5.50 8.64
N ARG A 150 5.82 6.16 9.76
CA ARG A 150 4.91 7.32 9.80
C ARG A 150 5.43 8.52 8.98
N VAL A 151 6.75 8.73 8.92
CA VAL A 151 7.35 9.71 7.98
C VAL A 151 7.12 9.25 6.53
N ALA A 152 7.28 7.96 6.21
CA ALA A 152 7.03 7.44 4.86
C ALA A 152 5.55 7.60 4.44
N ILE A 153 4.60 7.39 5.37
CA ILE A 153 3.17 7.67 5.15
C ILE A 153 2.96 9.17 4.86
N SER A 154 3.52 10.06 5.69
CA SER A 154 3.42 11.51 5.49
C SER A 154 3.99 11.94 4.14
N ARG A 155 5.13 11.38 3.72
CA ARG A 155 5.74 11.63 2.41
C ARG A 155 4.82 11.21 1.27
N ALA A 156 4.16 10.06 1.38
CA ALA A 156 3.21 9.60 0.37
C ALA A 156 1.97 10.50 0.31
N LEU A 157 1.44 10.93 1.46
CA LEU A 157 0.28 11.84 1.57
C LEU A 157 0.57 13.24 1.03
N ALA A 158 1.83 13.72 1.08
CA ALA A 158 2.20 15.06 0.61
C ALA A 158 1.86 15.29 -0.87
N MET A 159 1.84 14.23 -1.67
CA MET A 159 1.44 14.31 -3.07
C MET A 159 -0.07 14.46 -3.28
N ASP A 160 -0.88 14.40 -2.21
CA ASP A 160 -2.34 14.43 -2.28
C ASP A 160 -2.89 13.34 -3.23
N PRO A 161 -2.56 12.07 -2.96
CA PRO A 161 -2.91 10.99 -3.87
C PRO A 161 -4.39 10.62 -3.76
N ALA A 162 -5.00 10.24 -4.88
CA ALA A 162 -6.35 9.72 -4.92
C ALA A 162 -6.47 8.31 -4.28
N VAL A 163 -5.35 7.56 -4.25
CA VAL A 163 -5.25 6.20 -3.69
C VAL A 163 -3.95 6.03 -2.93
N MET A 164 -4.02 5.42 -1.74
CA MET A 164 -2.85 4.97 -1.00
C MET A 164 -2.69 3.45 -1.11
N LEU A 165 -1.50 3.02 -1.43
CA LEU A 165 -1.09 1.62 -1.56
C LEU A 165 -0.11 1.30 -0.42
N PHE A 166 -0.38 0.26 0.35
CA PHE A 166 0.45 -0.17 1.47
C PHE A 166 0.93 -1.60 1.24
N ASP A 167 2.23 -1.78 1.15
CA ASP A 167 2.86 -3.10 0.98
C ASP A 167 3.50 -3.54 2.29
N GLU A 168 2.77 -4.32 3.07
CA GLU A 168 3.16 -4.86 4.39
C GLU A 168 3.75 -3.78 5.32
N PRO A 169 3.01 -2.71 5.64
CA PRO A 169 3.55 -1.52 6.29
C PRO A 169 4.06 -1.73 7.71
N THR A 170 3.79 -2.87 8.33
CA THR A 170 4.17 -3.21 9.72
C THR A 170 5.18 -4.34 9.83
N SER A 171 5.43 -5.10 8.75
CA SER A 171 6.22 -6.35 8.79
C SER A 171 7.71 -6.17 9.18
N SER A 172 8.22 -4.94 9.14
CA SER A 172 9.61 -4.61 9.55
C SER A 172 9.68 -3.90 10.90
N LEU A 173 8.59 -3.92 11.68
CA LEU A 173 8.48 -3.24 12.95
C LEU A 173 8.51 -4.22 14.13
N ASP A 174 9.05 -3.74 15.26
CA ASP A 174 8.86 -4.42 16.52
C ASP A 174 7.36 -4.40 16.89
N PRO A 175 6.82 -5.46 17.54
CA PRO A 175 5.39 -5.57 17.86
C PRO A 175 4.83 -4.36 18.61
N GLU A 176 5.61 -3.77 19.51
CA GLU A 176 5.22 -2.58 20.29
C GLU A 176 4.96 -1.32 19.42
N LEU A 177 5.49 -1.28 18.18
CA LEU A 177 5.39 -0.14 17.27
C LEU A 177 4.31 -0.32 16.18
N VAL A 178 3.74 -1.52 16.07
CA VAL A 178 2.76 -1.87 15.03
C VAL A 178 1.50 -1.01 15.15
N ASP A 179 0.95 -0.91 16.36
CA ASP A 179 -0.31 -0.18 16.61
C ASP A 179 -0.21 1.30 16.25
N GLU A 180 0.94 1.93 16.45
CA GLU A 180 1.14 3.34 16.10
C GLU A 180 0.96 3.58 14.60
N VAL A 181 1.43 2.65 13.76
CA VAL A 181 1.31 2.73 12.30
C VAL A 181 -0.09 2.35 11.84
N LEU A 182 -0.67 1.29 12.40
CA LEU A 182 -2.03 0.85 12.07
C LEU A 182 -3.07 1.90 12.42
N ASN A 183 -2.92 2.61 13.53
CA ASN A 183 -3.80 3.72 13.92
C ASN A 183 -3.78 4.85 12.87
N VAL A 184 -2.61 5.22 12.35
CA VAL A 184 -2.53 6.23 11.28
C VAL A 184 -3.28 5.76 10.04
N ILE A 185 -3.10 4.49 9.62
CA ILE A 185 -3.80 3.95 8.44
C ILE A 185 -5.32 3.89 8.68
N GLN A 186 -5.75 3.55 9.90
CA GLN A 186 -7.17 3.53 10.28
C GLN A 186 -7.80 4.94 10.22
N GLU A 187 -7.10 5.98 10.65
CA GLU A 187 -7.58 7.36 10.52
C GLU A 187 -7.75 7.77 9.05
N LEU A 188 -6.80 7.40 8.17
CA LEU A 188 -6.94 7.62 6.72
C LEU A 188 -8.19 6.93 6.14
N ALA A 189 -8.47 5.70 6.59
CA ALA A 189 -9.68 4.97 6.21
C ALA A 189 -10.96 5.67 6.67
N LYS A 190 -11.00 6.15 7.91
CA LYS A 190 -12.15 6.90 8.47
C LYS A 190 -12.42 8.22 7.74
N GLU A 191 -11.38 8.86 7.23
CA GLU A 191 -11.50 10.09 6.42
C GLU A 191 -12.01 9.82 4.99
N GLY A 192 -12.26 8.56 4.64
CA GLY A 192 -12.79 8.16 3.34
C GLY A 192 -11.73 8.08 2.23
N MET A 193 -10.47 7.97 2.58
CA MET A 193 -9.40 7.75 1.60
C MET A 193 -9.52 6.35 0.98
N THR A 194 -9.21 6.24 -0.32
CA THR A 194 -9.14 4.93 -0.99
C THR A 194 -7.83 4.25 -0.64
N LEU A 195 -7.90 3.06 -0.03
CA LEU A 195 -6.74 2.31 0.41
C LEU A 195 -6.71 0.91 -0.21
N VAL A 196 -5.53 0.48 -0.65
CA VAL A 196 -5.23 -0.93 -0.97
C VAL A 196 -4.07 -1.37 -0.09
N ILE A 197 -4.29 -2.36 0.76
CA ILE A 197 -3.37 -2.73 1.83
C ILE A 197 -3.03 -4.20 1.73
N VAL A 198 -1.78 -4.53 1.48
CA VAL A 198 -1.23 -5.88 1.70
C VAL A 198 -0.79 -5.94 3.15
N THR A 199 -1.31 -6.91 3.91
CA THR A 199 -1.00 -7.03 5.34
C THR A 199 -1.10 -8.47 5.83
N HIS A 200 -0.41 -8.77 6.92
CA HIS A 200 -0.55 -9.97 7.73
C HIS A 200 -1.34 -9.70 9.04
N GLU A 201 -1.70 -8.45 9.31
CA GLU A 201 -2.46 -8.04 10.48
C GLU A 201 -3.96 -8.40 10.31
N MET A 202 -4.34 -9.61 10.72
CA MET A 202 -5.69 -10.15 10.46
C MET A 202 -6.77 -9.35 11.19
N GLN A 203 -6.53 -8.94 12.43
CA GLN A 203 -7.48 -8.14 13.20
C GLN A 203 -7.68 -6.75 12.59
N PHE A 204 -6.60 -6.13 12.12
CA PHE A 204 -6.67 -4.86 11.41
C PHE A 204 -7.49 -4.99 10.12
N ALA A 205 -7.19 -5.99 9.28
CA ALA A 205 -7.92 -6.24 8.04
C ALA A 205 -9.41 -6.50 8.30
N ARG A 206 -9.76 -7.25 9.37
CA ARG A 206 -11.14 -7.53 9.78
C ARG A 206 -11.91 -6.27 10.16
N ASN A 207 -11.24 -5.33 10.87
CA ASN A 207 -11.88 -4.15 11.45
C ASN A 207 -11.94 -2.96 10.49
N VAL A 208 -11.00 -2.84 9.55
CA VAL A 208 -10.82 -1.63 8.75
C VAL A 208 -11.21 -1.82 7.29
N ALA A 209 -11.06 -3.03 6.73
CA ALA A 209 -11.35 -3.27 5.33
C ALA A 209 -12.85 -3.30 5.04
N ASP A 210 -13.26 -2.74 3.90
CA ASP A 210 -14.58 -2.94 3.31
C ASP A 210 -14.67 -4.27 2.54
N ARG A 211 -13.53 -4.75 2.03
CA ARG A 211 -13.44 -5.96 1.22
C ARG A 211 -12.07 -6.63 1.39
N ILE A 212 -12.09 -7.95 1.49
CA ILE A 212 -10.92 -8.81 1.48
C ILE A 212 -10.74 -9.40 0.09
N ILE A 213 -9.50 -9.43 -0.40
CA ILE A 213 -9.06 -10.17 -1.57
C ILE A 213 -8.03 -11.18 -1.10
N PHE A 214 -8.31 -12.46 -1.24
CA PHE A 214 -7.36 -13.52 -0.90
C PHE A 214 -6.66 -14.01 -2.16
N MET A 215 -5.33 -13.89 -2.19
CA MET A 215 -4.48 -14.31 -3.31
C MET A 215 -3.64 -15.53 -2.95
N ALA A 216 -3.55 -16.48 -3.87
CA ALA A 216 -2.60 -17.59 -3.82
C ALA A 216 -2.17 -17.98 -5.23
N ASP A 217 -0.93 -18.41 -5.39
CA ASP A 217 -0.37 -18.93 -6.65
C ASP A 217 -0.55 -17.99 -7.87
N GLY A 218 -0.57 -16.67 -7.62
CA GLY A 218 -0.69 -15.63 -8.64
C GLY A 218 -2.12 -15.32 -9.10
N VAL A 219 -3.14 -15.84 -8.44
CA VAL A 219 -4.57 -15.59 -8.77
C VAL A 219 -5.35 -15.08 -7.57
N VAL A 220 -6.46 -14.42 -7.82
CA VAL A 220 -7.48 -14.14 -6.80
C VAL A 220 -8.28 -15.43 -6.58
N VAL A 221 -8.15 -16.03 -5.40
CA VAL A 221 -8.80 -17.30 -5.04
C VAL A 221 -10.18 -17.07 -4.43
N GLU A 222 -10.29 -16.01 -3.63
CA GLU A 222 -11.54 -15.69 -2.94
C GLU A 222 -11.60 -14.20 -2.67
N GLU A 223 -12.80 -13.64 -2.68
CA GLU A 223 -13.08 -12.28 -2.26
C GLU A 223 -14.41 -12.19 -1.52
N GLY A 224 -14.52 -11.24 -0.61
CA GLY A 224 -15.75 -11.04 0.15
C GLY A 224 -15.65 -9.89 1.16
N GLN A 225 -16.75 -9.67 1.88
CA GLN A 225 -16.72 -8.77 3.03
C GLN A 225 -15.90 -9.42 4.16
N PRO A 226 -15.19 -8.62 4.98
CA PRO A 226 -14.39 -9.16 6.08
C PRO A 226 -15.17 -10.13 6.97
N LYS A 227 -16.39 -9.74 7.38
CA LYS A 227 -17.25 -10.57 8.23
C LYS A 227 -17.45 -11.98 7.66
N ASP A 228 -17.72 -12.08 6.37
CA ASP A 228 -18.00 -13.37 5.71
C ASP A 228 -16.70 -14.16 5.51
N PHE A 229 -15.65 -13.50 5.03
CA PHE A 229 -14.36 -14.12 4.76
C PHE A 229 -13.74 -14.74 6.02
N PHE A 230 -13.74 -14.02 7.15
CA PHE A 230 -13.15 -14.51 8.40
C PHE A 230 -14.02 -15.50 9.15
N ALA A 231 -15.37 -15.43 9.05
CA ALA A 231 -16.27 -16.35 9.73
C ALA A 231 -16.45 -17.67 8.96
N ALA A 232 -16.55 -17.61 7.63
CA ALA A 232 -16.87 -18.75 6.80
C ALA A 232 -16.17 -18.70 5.43
N PRO A 233 -14.83 -18.84 5.40
CA PRO A 233 -14.07 -18.84 4.15
C PRO A 233 -14.55 -19.96 3.23
N LYS A 234 -14.84 -19.63 1.97
CA LYS A 234 -15.46 -20.53 1.00
C LYS A 234 -14.48 -21.58 0.48
N THR A 235 -13.22 -21.18 0.25
CA THR A 235 -12.21 -22.05 -0.35
C THR A 235 -11.39 -22.79 0.72
N GLU A 236 -10.97 -24.01 0.40
CA GLU A 236 -10.08 -24.78 1.28
C GLU A 236 -8.74 -24.05 1.51
N ARG A 237 -8.27 -23.34 0.48
CA ARG A 237 -7.00 -22.58 0.54
C ARG A 237 -7.09 -21.44 1.56
N ALA A 238 -8.19 -20.69 1.55
CA ALA A 238 -8.42 -19.60 2.52
C ALA A 238 -8.59 -20.16 3.94
N ARG A 239 -9.33 -21.28 4.12
CA ARG A 239 -9.46 -21.96 5.43
C ARG A 239 -8.12 -22.41 6.00
N LYS A 240 -7.25 -22.98 5.18
CA LYS A 240 -5.91 -23.40 5.61
C LYS A 240 -5.05 -22.19 6.01
N PHE A 241 -5.08 -21.15 5.21
CA PHE A 241 -4.33 -19.92 5.48
C PHE A 241 -4.75 -19.30 6.82
N LEU A 242 -6.04 -19.06 7.04
CA LEU A 242 -6.53 -18.46 8.29
C LEU A 242 -6.20 -19.30 9.54
N LYS A 243 -6.27 -20.62 9.44
CA LYS A 243 -5.88 -21.51 10.57
C LYS A 243 -4.38 -21.47 10.88
N MET A 244 -3.54 -21.18 9.91
CA MET A 244 -2.08 -21.00 10.11
C MET A 244 -1.81 -19.68 10.81
N GLU A 245 -2.42 -18.59 10.37
CA GLU A 245 -2.29 -17.26 10.96
C GLU A 245 -2.79 -17.24 12.41
N GLU A 246 -3.97 -17.80 12.72
CA GLU A 246 -4.48 -17.92 14.09
C GLU A 246 -3.54 -18.69 15.04
N LYS A 247 -2.77 -19.65 14.51
CA LYS A 247 -1.76 -20.36 15.32
C LYS A 247 -0.51 -19.52 15.54
N SER A 248 -0.10 -18.73 14.57
CA SER A 248 1.01 -17.78 14.69
C SER A 248 0.71 -16.72 15.75
N GLU A 249 -0.42 -16.04 15.65
CA GLU A 249 -0.86 -15.02 16.62
C GLU A 249 -0.87 -15.57 18.05
N ARG A 250 -1.46 -16.77 18.28
CA ARG A 250 -1.49 -17.41 19.61
C ARG A 250 -0.13 -17.80 20.18
N ASN A 251 0.86 -18.00 19.33
CA ASN A 251 2.23 -18.31 19.80
C ASN A 251 3.00 -17.04 20.14
N GLU A 252 2.75 -15.94 19.45
CA GLU A 252 3.34 -14.61 19.74
C GLU A 252 2.78 -14.02 21.05
N GLU A 253 1.49 -14.22 21.36
CA GLU A 253 0.87 -13.78 22.62
C GLU A 253 1.40 -14.54 23.88
N LYS A 254 2.16 -15.63 23.68
CA LYS A 254 2.67 -16.47 24.78
C LYS A 254 4.16 -16.24 25.11
N LEU A 255 4.84 -15.37 24.36
CA LEU A 255 6.24 -14.99 24.56
C LEU A 255 6.38 -13.61 25.20
#